data_231ac95972bb9edfc67a51069404eb06
#
_entry.id   231ac95972bb9edfc67a51069404eb06
#
_cell.length_a   1.000
_cell.length_b   1.000
_cell.length_c   1.000
_cell.angle_alpha   90.00
_cell.angle_beta   90.00
_cell.angle_gamma   90.00
#
_symmetry.space_group_name_H-M   'P 1'
#
loop_
_entity.id
_entity.type
_entity.pdbx_description
1 polymer ?
#
loop_
_entity_poly.entity_id
_entity_poly.type
_entity_poly.pdbx_seq_one_letter_code
_entity_poly.pdbx_strand_id
1 'polypeptide(L)'
;YYEGDPAKRLYELVKGSVMLYKLLPDGRRQVVEVLRPGDIFGLAGSEENDCTAETLTSSEIQEIDLKQVEMSDKLQRTLTRCLTNQMRVLHEHAVLLGRKSAVERVASFLMHLVPDRGGVGCVGPFHESDDSCDLQLYMTRQEIADYLGLTIETVSRVVSDLKRRGVIRVDKADKIHLNRVCSLCQMTGIH
;
A
#
# COMPACT_ATOMS: atom_id res chain seq x y z
N TYR A 1 17.73 -1.59 -2.71
CA TYR A 1 18.23 -2.44 -3.78
C TYR A 1 17.42 -2.27 -5.05
N TYR A 2 17.97 -2.68 -6.18
CA TYR A 2 17.32 -2.63 -7.47
C TYR A 2 16.89 -4.01 -7.95
N GLU A 3 15.91 -4.06 -8.85
CA GLU A 3 15.57 -5.26 -9.62
C GLU A 3 16.83 -5.75 -10.37
N GLY A 4 17.13 -7.05 -10.29
CA GLY A 4 18.33 -7.66 -10.85
C GLY A 4 19.56 -7.66 -9.92
N ASP A 5 19.53 -6.94 -8.79
CA ASP A 5 20.60 -7.06 -7.78
C ASP A 5 20.59 -8.46 -7.14
N PRO A 6 21.75 -9.00 -6.70
CA PRO A 6 21.81 -10.30 -6.03
C PRO A 6 20.93 -10.35 -4.77
N ALA A 7 20.01 -11.32 -4.70
CA ALA A 7 19.07 -11.53 -3.59
C ALA A 7 19.73 -12.38 -2.49
N LYS A 8 20.66 -11.79 -1.73
CA LYS A 8 21.46 -12.48 -0.69
C LYS A 8 20.92 -12.28 0.71
N ARG A 9 19.96 -11.40 0.93
CA ARG A 9 19.53 -10.94 2.25
C ARG A 9 18.03 -10.75 2.31
N LEU A 10 17.47 -11.00 3.48
CA LEU A 10 16.14 -10.56 3.86
C LEU A 10 16.23 -9.31 4.70
N TYR A 11 15.18 -8.52 4.66
CA TYR A 11 15.05 -7.27 5.39
C TYR A 11 13.73 -7.23 6.13
N GLU A 12 13.72 -6.73 7.35
CA GLU A 12 12.53 -6.37 8.10
C GLU A 12 12.42 -4.84 8.16
N LEU A 13 11.29 -4.30 7.80
CA LEU A 13 11.00 -2.88 7.98
C LEU A 13 10.60 -2.63 9.44
N VAL A 14 11.48 -1.99 10.23
CA VAL A 14 11.22 -1.69 11.64
C VAL A 14 10.42 -0.40 11.78
N LYS A 15 10.74 0.62 10.95
CA LYS A 15 10.08 1.93 10.97
C LYS A 15 10.08 2.54 9.58
N GLY A 16 9.07 3.36 9.31
CA GLY A 16 8.95 4.08 8.04
C GLY A 16 8.05 3.35 7.04
N SER A 17 8.28 3.58 5.76
CA SER A 17 7.55 2.97 4.65
C SER A 17 8.47 2.73 3.47
N VAL A 18 8.32 1.59 2.80
CA VAL A 18 9.09 1.17 1.62
C VAL A 18 8.09 0.79 0.53
N MET A 19 8.36 1.15 -0.71
CA MET A 19 7.61 0.62 -1.86
C MET A 19 8.46 -0.39 -2.62
N LEU A 20 7.80 -1.43 -3.11
CA LEU A 20 8.34 -2.37 -4.08
C LEU A 20 7.73 -2.05 -5.43
N TYR A 21 8.58 -1.93 -6.46
CA TYR A 21 8.10 -1.62 -7.81
C TYR A 21 8.89 -2.33 -8.90
N LYS A 22 8.26 -2.43 -10.06
CA LYS A 22 8.87 -2.85 -11.31
C LYS A 22 8.88 -1.72 -12.34
N LEU A 23 9.95 -1.69 -13.14
CA LEU A 23 10.02 -0.83 -14.31
C LEU A 23 9.67 -1.62 -15.56
N LEU A 24 8.74 -1.11 -16.34
CA LEU A 24 8.40 -1.65 -17.65
C LEU A 24 9.42 -1.18 -18.70
N PRO A 25 9.63 -1.92 -19.81
CA PRO A 25 10.58 -1.54 -20.85
C PRO A 25 10.34 -0.17 -21.47
N ASP A 26 9.12 0.36 -21.39
CA ASP A 26 8.75 1.70 -21.86
C ASP A 26 8.97 2.81 -20.82
N GLY A 27 9.57 2.47 -19.68
CA GLY A 27 9.87 3.40 -18.59
C GLY A 27 8.72 3.66 -17.62
N ARG A 28 7.53 3.09 -17.82
CA ARG A 28 6.45 3.15 -16.83
C ARG A 28 6.84 2.33 -15.60
N ARG A 29 6.46 2.84 -14.42
CA ARG A 29 6.66 2.18 -13.15
C ARG A 29 5.32 1.60 -12.66
N GLN A 30 5.36 0.37 -12.14
CA GLN A 30 4.25 -0.24 -11.43
C GLN A 30 4.69 -0.51 -9.99
N VAL A 31 4.12 0.21 -9.04
CA VAL A 31 4.28 -0.13 -7.62
C VAL A 31 3.43 -1.36 -7.34
N VAL A 32 4.07 -2.43 -6.88
CA VAL A 32 3.41 -3.72 -6.63
C VAL A 32 3.00 -3.87 -5.18
N GLU A 33 3.75 -3.26 -4.26
CA GLU A 33 3.48 -3.33 -2.82
C GLU A 33 3.99 -2.09 -2.08
N VAL A 34 3.32 -1.70 -1.00
CA VAL A 34 3.77 -0.69 -0.04
C VAL A 34 3.88 -1.35 1.33
N LEU A 35 5.10 -1.46 1.79
CA LEU A 35 5.46 -2.14 3.03
C LEU A 35 5.30 -1.23 4.24
N ARG A 36 4.94 -1.85 5.37
CA ARG A 36 4.72 -1.24 6.68
C ARG A 36 5.65 -1.85 7.73
N PRO A 37 5.83 -1.21 8.88
CA PRO A 37 6.60 -1.80 9.97
C PRO A 37 6.11 -3.22 10.34
N GLY A 38 7.05 -4.17 10.39
CA GLY A 38 6.82 -5.60 10.59
C GLY A 38 6.76 -6.43 9.31
N ASP A 39 6.74 -5.80 8.12
CA ASP A 39 6.82 -6.53 6.85
C ASP A 39 8.26 -6.93 6.56
N ILE A 40 8.42 -8.12 5.95
CA ILE A 40 9.70 -8.69 5.52
C ILE A 40 9.76 -8.65 3.99
N PHE A 41 10.90 -8.23 3.45
CA PHE A 41 11.11 -8.11 2.00
C PHE A 41 12.52 -8.54 1.60
N GLY A 42 12.80 -8.60 0.29
CA GLY A 42 14.06 -9.11 -0.26
C GLY A 42 14.08 -10.63 -0.44
N LEU A 43 12.93 -11.32 -0.23
CA LEU A 43 12.81 -12.72 -0.59
C LEU A 43 12.56 -12.82 -2.09
N ALA A 44 13.45 -13.47 -2.80
CA ALA A 44 13.32 -13.74 -4.23
C ALA A 44 13.24 -15.24 -4.49
N GLY A 45 12.50 -15.63 -5.51
CA GLY A 45 12.43 -17.01 -5.99
C GLY A 45 13.64 -17.42 -6.86
N SER A 46 14.60 -16.50 -7.05
CA SER A 46 15.80 -16.65 -7.86
C SER A 46 17.02 -16.06 -7.13
N GLU A 47 18.19 -16.08 -7.77
CA GLU A 47 19.41 -15.46 -7.24
C GLU A 47 19.39 -13.92 -7.28
N GLU A 48 18.41 -13.32 -7.94
CA GLU A 48 18.27 -11.87 -8.14
C GLU A 48 16.93 -11.38 -7.59
N ASN A 49 16.93 -10.14 -7.08
CA ASN A 49 15.71 -9.45 -6.65
C ASN A 49 14.80 -9.21 -7.85
N ASP A 50 13.55 -9.57 -7.73
CA ASP A 50 12.54 -9.45 -8.78
C ASP A 50 11.82 -8.08 -8.80
N CYS A 51 12.09 -7.23 -7.82
CA CYS A 51 11.56 -5.86 -7.70
C CYS A 51 12.64 -4.91 -7.20
N THR A 52 12.49 -3.64 -7.47
CA THR A 52 13.25 -2.56 -6.79
C THR A 52 12.54 -2.18 -5.50
N ALA A 53 13.32 -2.01 -4.42
CA ALA A 53 12.84 -1.49 -3.14
C ALA A 53 13.36 -0.08 -2.91
N GLU A 54 12.45 0.86 -2.65
CA GLU A 54 12.73 2.28 -2.40
C GLU A 54 11.99 2.77 -1.16
N THR A 55 12.66 3.55 -0.30
CA THR A 55 12.04 4.13 0.89
C THR A 55 11.17 5.33 0.52
N LEU A 56 9.93 5.35 1.01
CA LEU A 56 9.00 6.50 0.87
C LEU A 56 9.21 7.55 1.96
N THR A 57 9.75 7.12 3.11
CA THR A 57 10.03 7.97 4.27
C THR A 57 11.38 7.63 4.85
N SER A 58 11.87 8.41 5.81
CA SER A 58 13.00 7.99 6.65
C SER A 58 12.65 6.66 7.32
N SER A 59 13.41 5.62 7.04
CA SER A 59 13.11 4.24 7.40
C SER A 59 14.26 3.59 8.16
N GLU A 60 13.90 2.70 9.08
CA GLU A 60 14.82 1.83 9.80
C GLU A 60 14.58 0.40 9.33
N ILE A 61 15.63 -0.25 8.82
CA ILE A 61 15.58 -1.55 8.21
C ILE A 61 16.58 -2.46 8.90
N GLN A 62 16.13 -3.63 9.35
CA GLN A 62 16.97 -4.66 9.94
C GLN A 62 17.25 -5.75 8.90
N GLU A 63 18.52 -6.10 8.73
CA GLU A 63 18.91 -7.27 7.93
C GLU A 63 18.64 -8.56 8.72
N ILE A 64 18.12 -9.57 8.03
CA ILE A 64 17.89 -10.91 8.57
C ILE A 64 18.77 -11.89 7.78
N ASP A 65 19.62 -12.62 8.47
CA ASP A 65 20.43 -13.69 7.87
C ASP A 65 19.54 -14.92 7.58
N LEU A 66 19.52 -15.37 6.33
CA LEU A 66 18.79 -16.57 5.91
C LEU A 66 19.16 -17.80 6.73
N LYS A 67 20.43 -17.95 7.11
CA LYS A 67 20.87 -19.06 7.98
C LYS A 67 20.23 -19.02 9.36
N GLN A 68 20.01 -17.81 9.92
CA GLN A 68 19.30 -17.67 11.20
C GLN A 68 17.83 -18.08 11.07
N VAL A 69 17.21 -17.81 9.93
CA VAL A 69 15.83 -18.24 9.65
C VAL A 69 15.77 -19.76 9.59
N GLU A 70 16.70 -20.41 8.88
CA GLU A 70 16.77 -21.88 8.77
C GLU A 70 16.95 -22.56 10.13
N MET A 71 17.66 -21.94 11.07
CA MET A 71 17.95 -22.47 12.40
C MET A 71 16.91 -22.15 13.47
N SER A 72 15.89 -21.35 13.16
CA SER A 72 14.93 -20.86 14.15
C SER A 72 13.47 -21.08 13.72
N ASP A 73 12.81 -22.05 14.34
CA ASP A 73 11.37 -22.30 14.15
C ASP A 73 10.50 -21.04 14.35
N LYS A 74 10.90 -20.18 15.29
CA LYS A 74 10.19 -18.93 15.55
C LYS A 74 10.29 -17.98 14.38
N LEU A 75 11.49 -17.80 13.80
CA LEU A 75 11.69 -16.93 12.62
C LEU A 75 10.98 -17.49 11.40
N GLN A 76 11.04 -18.82 11.17
CA GLN A 76 10.31 -19.48 10.09
C GLN A 76 8.81 -19.25 10.16
N ARG A 77 8.21 -19.40 11.34
CA ARG A 77 6.77 -19.12 11.56
C ARG A 77 6.44 -17.66 11.32
N THR A 78 7.29 -16.74 11.77
CA THR A 78 7.10 -15.30 11.53
C THR A 78 7.17 -14.99 10.05
N LEU A 79 8.18 -15.50 9.34
CA LEU A 79 8.31 -15.33 7.90
C LEU A 79 7.09 -15.89 7.15
N THR A 80 6.67 -17.11 7.47
CA THR A 80 5.49 -17.74 6.86
C THR A 80 4.25 -16.87 7.03
N ARG A 81 4.03 -16.31 8.24
CA ARG A 81 2.90 -15.42 8.50
C ARG A 81 2.99 -14.12 7.69
N CYS A 82 4.17 -13.52 7.62
CA CYS A 82 4.39 -12.31 6.81
C CYS A 82 4.11 -12.58 5.33
N LEU A 83 4.68 -13.65 4.77
CA LEU A 83 4.47 -14.02 3.37
C LEU A 83 2.99 -14.32 3.05
N THR A 84 2.30 -15.02 3.95
CA THR A 84 0.86 -15.30 3.77
C THR A 84 0.05 -14.00 3.77
N ASN A 85 0.39 -13.04 4.64
CA ASN A 85 -0.26 -11.73 4.65
C ASN A 85 0.05 -10.92 3.39
N GLN A 86 1.31 -10.90 2.95
CA GLN A 86 1.70 -10.21 1.70
C GLN A 86 0.99 -10.81 0.49
N MET A 87 0.89 -12.15 0.41
CA MET A 87 0.13 -12.80 -0.66
C MET A 87 -1.34 -12.37 -0.68
N ARG A 88 -1.98 -12.24 0.50
CA ARG A 88 -3.35 -11.71 0.58
C ARG A 88 -3.43 -10.27 0.06
N VAL A 89 -2.51 -9.41 0.45
CA VAL A 89 -2.44 -8.01 -0.03
C VAL A 89 -2.26 -7.95 -1.54
N LEU A 90 -1.38 -8.80 -2.10
CA LEU A 90 -1.16 -8.89 -3.55
C LEU A 90 -2.41 -9.37 -4.29
N HIS A 91 -3.18 -10.33 -3.73
CA HIS A 91 -4.46 -10.76 -4.31
C HIS A 91 -5.48 -9.61 -4.33
N GLU A 92 -5.59 -8.85 -3.24
CA GLU A 92 -6.46 -7.67 -3.17
C GLU A 92 -6.04 -6.59 -4.18
N HIS A 93 -4.72 -6.37 -4.34
CA HIS A 93 -4.17 -5.44 -5.32
C HIS A 93 -4.43 -5.92 -6.76
N ALA A 94 -4.31 -7.21 -7.05
CA ALA A 94 -4.65 -7.77 -8.36
C ALA A 94 -6.14 -7.53 -8.72
N VAL A 95 -7.06 -7.73 -7.76
CA VAL A 95 -8.49 -7.43 -7.94
C VAL A 95 -8.70 -5.94 -8.16
N LEU A 96 -8.01 -5.09 -7.38
CA LEU A 96 -8.07 -3.63 -7.52
C LEU A 96 -7.70 -3.21 -8.95
N LEU A 97 -6.56 -3.69 -9.46
CA LEU A 97 -6.08 -3.34 -10.80
C LEU A 97 -6.93 -3.95 -11.93
N GLY A 98 -7.46 -5.15 -11.74
CA GLY A 98 -8.16 -5.89 -12.79
C GLY A 98 -9.66 -5.60 -12.91
N ARG A 99 -10.32 -5.14 -11.85
CA ARG A 99 -11.79 -5.07 -11.81
C ARG A 99 -12.36 -3.73 -11.36
N LYS A 100 -11.59 -2.89 -10.67
CA LYS A 100 -12.11 -1.62 -10.15
C LYS A 100 -11.93 -0.47 -11.15
N SER A 101 -12.92 0.42 -11.20
CA SER A 101 -12.83 1.69 -11.90
C SER A 101 -11.82 2.65 -11.24
N ALA A 102 -11.43 3.72 -11.90
CA ALA A 102 -10.48 4.70 -11.34
C ALA A 102 -10.97 5.31 -10.01
N VAL A 103 -12.27 5.57 -9.88
CA VAL A 103 -12.85 6.10 -8.62
C VAL A 103 -12.77 5.06 -7.52
N GLU A 104 -13.15 3.82 -7.80
CA GLU A 104 -13.08 2.72 -6.82
C GLU A 104 -11.64 2.41 -6.40
N ARG A 105 -10.66 2.50 -7.32
CA ARG A 105 -9.23 2.32 -6.99
C ARG A 105 -8.74 3.40 -6.02
N VAL A 106 -8.99 4.67 -6.32
CA VAL A 106 -8.60 5.78 -5.45
C VAL A 106 -9.32 5.71 -4.11
N ALA A 107 -10.63 5.42 -4.10
CA ALA A 107 -11.39 5.24 -2.86
C ALA A 107 -10.83 4.08 -2.02
N SER A 108 -10.53 2.94 -2.63
CA SER A 108 -9.93 1.77 -1.96
C SER A 108 -8.55 2.10 -1.38
N PHE A 109 -7.72 2.82 -2.11
CA PHE A 109 -6.42 3.28 -1.61
C PHE A 109 -6.56 4.16 -0.37
N LEU A 110 -7.43 5.15 -0.41
CA LEU A 110 -7.68 6.04 0.74
C LEU A 110 -8.25 5.25 1.93
N MET A 111 -9.20 4.34 1.70
CA MET A 111 -9.78 3.47 2.74
C MET A 111 -8.74 2.55 3.38
N HIS A 112 -7.75 2.09 2.60
CA HIS A 112 -6.66 1.26 3.14
C HIS A 112 -5.77 2.01 4.15
N LEU A 113 -5.76 3.34 4.12
CA LEU A 113 -5.04 4.19 5.07
C LEU A 113 -5.85 4.50 6.33
N VAL A 114 -7.16 4.21 6.35
CA VAL A 114 -8.03 4.47 7.52
C VAL A 114 -7.83 3.35 8.55
N PRO A 115 -7.43 3.67 9.78
CA PRO A 115 -7.28 2.66 10.83
C PRO A 115 -8.63 1.99 11.17
N ASP A 116 -8.61 0.67 11.37
CA ASP A 116 -9.71 -0.14 11.90
C ASP A 116 -11.09 0.03 11.22
N ARG A 117 -11.08 0.45 9.93
CA ARG A 117 -12.32 0.69 9.16
C ARG A 117 -12.28 0.03 7.78
N GLY A 118 -13.44 -0.24 7.21
CA GLY A 118 -13.58 -0.74 5.84
C GLY A 118 -13.32 -2.24 5.66
N GLY A 119 -13.12 -2.99 6.74
CA GLY A 119 -13.02 -4.46 6.72
C GLY A 119 -14.38 -5.15 6.67
N VAL A 120 -14.39 -6.47 6.40
CA VAL A 120 -15.58 -7.31 6.47
C VAL A 120 -16.14 -7.25 7.89
N GLY A 121 -17.45 -6.92 8.02
CA GLY A 121 -18.10 -6.78 9.32
C GLY A 121 -17.93 -5.41 9.98
N CYS A 122 -17.39 -4.41 9.28
CA CYS A 122 -17.36 -3.06 9.80
C CYS A 122 -18.79 -2.53 10.04
N VAL A 123 -19.11 -2.24 11.29
CA VAL A 123 -20.43 -1.72 11.68
C VAL A 123 -20.59 -0.21 11.49
N GLY A 124 -19.58 0.45 10.96
CA GLY A 124 -19.54 1.91 10.83
C GLY A 124 -19.24 2.63 12.15
N PRO A 125 -19.38 3.96 12.19
CA PRO A 125 -19.19 4.75 13.39
C PRO A 125 -20.39 4.64 14.32
N PHE A 126 -20.19 4.78 15.65
CA PHE A 126 -21.27 4.85 16.64
C PHE A 126 -22.05 6.17 16.55
N HIS A 127 -21.39 7.26 16.14
CA HIS A 127 -21.98 8.57 15.94
C HIS A 127 -21.53 9.14 14.59
N GLU A 128 -22.38 9.95 13.94
CA GLU A 128 -22.02 10.62 12.67
C GLU A 128 -20.79 11.54 12.79
N SER A 129 -20.56 12.13 13.97
CA SER A 129 -19.37 12.93 14.28
C SER A 129 -18.08 12.12 14.18
N ASP A 130 -18.13 10.80 14.32
CA ASP A 130 -16.98 9.90 14.32
C ASP A 130 -16.68 9.36 12.91
N ASP A 131 -17.44 9.78 11.89
CA ASP A 131 -17.28 9.36 10.50
C ASP A 131 -16.24 10.22 9.73
N SER A 132 -15.23 10.73 10.43
CA SER A 132 -14.15 11.51 9.84
C SER A 132 -12.79 10.94 10.22
N CYS A 133 -11.78 11.18 9.40
CA CYS A 133 -10.42 10.72 9.66
C CYS A 133 -9.40 11.60 8.94
N ASP A 134 -8.29 11.92 9.62
CA ASP A 134 -7.14 12.57 9.02
C ASP A 134 -6.15 11.52 8.50
N LEU A 135 -5.78 11.63 7.23
CA LEU A 135 -4.82 10.76 6.58
C LEU A 135 -3.53 11.49 6.27
N GLN A 136 -2.40 10.90 6.62
CA GLN A 136 -1.09 11.31 6.15
C GLN A 136 -0.70 10.47 4.94
N LEU A 137 -0.45 11.13 3.81
CA LEU A 137 0.06 10.48 2.61
C LEU A 137 1.59 10.49 2.63
N TYR A 138 2.19 9.34 2.42
CA TYR A 138 3.64 9.19 2.25
C TYR A 138 4.05 9.05 0.77
N MET A 139 3.07 8.91 -0.11
CA MET A 139 3.25 8.77 -1.55
C MET A 139 2.87 10.06 -2.27
N THR A 140 3.65 10.44 -3.26
CA THR A 140 3.32 11.49 -4.23
C THR A 140 2.14 11.09 -5.11
N ARG A 141 1.54 12.02 -5.82
CA ARG A 141 0.47 11.72 -6.80
C ARG A 141 0.92 10.78 -7.91
N GLN A 142 2.18 10.85 -8.29
CA GLN A 142 2.76 9.94 -9.29
C GLN A 142 2.87 8.53 -8.72
N GLU A 143 3.42 8.35 -7.52
CA GLU A 143 3.54 7.03 -6.88
C GLU A 143 2.17 6.40 -6.61
N ILE A 144 1.16 7.19 -6.21
CA ILE A 144 -0.22 6.72 -6.09
C ILE A 144 -0.75 6.26 -7.46
N ALA A 145 -0.47 7.00 -8.54
CA ALA A 145 -0.86 6.61 -9.89
C ALA A 145 -0.17 5.32 -10.32
N ASP A 146 1.13 5.19 -10.05
CA ASP A 146 1.93 3.99 -10.33
C ASP A 146 1.42 2.77 -9.53
N TYR A 147 0.95 2.97 -8.29
CA TYR A 147 0.35 1.90 -7.48
C TYR A 147 -1.03 1.48 -7.99
N LEU A 148 -1.84 2.45 -8.43
CA LEU A 148 -3.21 2.20 -8.87
C LEU A 148 -3.33 1.81 -10.36
N GLY A 149 -2.22 1.77 -11.11
CA GLY A 149 -2.24 1.54 -12.55
C GLY A 149 -3.05 2.61 -13.30
N LEU A 150 -2.89 3.87 -12.88
CA LEU A 150 -3.57 5.05 -13.44
C LEU A 150 -2.55 6.08 -13.90
N THR A 151 -3.02 7.10 -14.63
CA THR A 151 -2.20 8.29 -14.87
C THR A 151 -2.34 9.30 -13.73
N ILE A 152 -1.33 10.15 -13.53
CA ILE A 152 -1.35 11.21 -12.51
C ILE A 152 -2.55 12.16 -12.70
N GLU A 153 -2.92 12.44 -13.97
CA GLU A 153 -4.07 13.27 -14.32
C GLU A 153 -5.38 12.61 -13.87
N THR A 154 -5.49 11.29 -14.05
CA THR A 154 -6.67 10.52 -13.61
C THR A 154 -6.80 10.55 -12.09
N VAL A 155 -5.71 10.29 -11.35
CA VAL A 155 -5.70 10.39 -9.89
C VAL A 155 -6.09 11.80 -9.44
N SER A 156 -5.49 12.84 -10.04
CA SER A 156 -5.76 14.24 -9.71
C SER A 156 -7.22 14.62 -9.98
N ARG A 157 -7.80 14.15 -11.07
CA ARG A 157 -9.21 14.37 -11.42
C ARG A 157 -10.15 13.69 -10.44
N VAL A 158 -9.88 12.44 -10.06
CA VAL A 158 -10.71 11.72 -9.08
C VAL A 158 -10.64 12.40 -7.71
N VAL A 159 -9.44 12.78 -7.23
CA VAL A 159 -9.27 13.50 -5.96
C VAL A 159 -10.04 14.83 -5.99
N SER A 160 -10.00 15.58 -7.10
CA SER A 160 -10.75 16.83 -7.28
C SER A 160 -12.26 16.60 -7.26
N ASP A 161 -12.75 15.49 -7.83
CA ASP A 161 -14.16 15.11 -7.79
C ASP A 161 -14.62 14.74 -6.37
N LEU A 162 -13.84 13.93 -5.64
CA LEU A 162 -14.12 13.59 -4.23
C LEU A 162 -14.15 14.84 -3.34
N LYS A 163 -13.24 15.81 -3.58
CA LYS A 163 -13.23 17.12 -2.91
C LYS A 163 -14.50 17.92 -3.21
N ARG A 164 -14.91 18.00 -4.50
CA ARG A 164 -16.14 18.71 -4.92
C ARG A 164 -17.40 18.11 -4.31
N ARG A 165 -17.44 16.78 -4.15
CA ARG A 165 -18.56 16.07 -3.49
C ARG A 165 -18.53 16.20 -1.96
N GLY A 166 -17.53 16.86 -1.40
CA GLY A 166 -17.40 17.02 0.05
C GLY A 166 -17.06 15.73 0.80
N VAL A 167 -16.61 14.68 0.11
CA VAL A 167 -16.19 13.42 0.74
C VAL A 167 -14.83 13.59 1.42
N ILE A 168 -13.94 14.36 0.79
CA ILE A 168 -12.60 14.65 1.31
C ILE A 168 -12.31 16.15 1.29
N ARG A 169 -11.39 16.59 2.16
CA ARG A 169 -10.73 17.90 2.12
C ARG A 169 -9.22 17.66 1.99
N VAL A 170 -8.57 18.41 1.12
CA VAL A 170 -7.11 18.37 0.94
C VAL A 170 -6.55 19.62 1.60
N ASP A 171 -5.90 19.47 2.75
CA ASP A 171 -5.33 20.57 3.51
C ASP A 171 -3.93 20.94 3.01
N LYS A 172 -3.11 19.91 2.71
CA LYS A 172 -1.79 20.01 2.08
C LYS A 172 -1.63 18.86 1.09
N ALA A 173 -0.56 18.89 0.29
CA ALA A 173 -0.31 17.84 -0.71
C ALA A 173 -0.24 16.43 -0.10
N ASP A 174 0.23 16.34 1.14
CA ASP A 174 0.46 15.12 1.92
C ASP A 174 -0.60 14.87 3.02
N LYS A 175 -1.62 15.76 3.16
CA LYS A 175 -2.66 15.61 4.19
C LYS A 175 -4.05 15.67 3.59
N ILE A 176 -4.81 14.62 3.82
CA ILE A 176 -6.21 14.51 3.40
C ILE A 176 -7.08 14.29 4.63
N HIS A 177 -8.10 15.14 4.80
CA HIS A 177 -9.16 14.91 5.76
C HIS A 177 -10.34 14.22 5.06
N LEU A 178 -10.73 13.06 5.55
CA LEU A 178 -11.95 12.37 5.13
C LEU A 178 -13.11 12.94 5.95
N ASN A 179 -14.05 13.60 5.29
CA ASN A 179 -15.25 14.14 5.95
C ASN A 179 -16.30 13.05 6.23
N ARG A 180 -16.32 11.98 5.40
CA ARG A 180 -17.28 10.88 5.44
C ARG A 180 -16.62 9.57 5.04
N VAL A 181 -16.07 8.85 6.01
CA VAL A 181 -15.38 7.57 5.80
C VAL A 181 -16.34 6.52 5.23
N CYS A 182 -17.57 6.42 5.74
CA CYS A 182 -18.57 5.48 5.24
C CYS A 182 -18.97 5.76 3.79
N SER A 183 -19.11 7.04 3.41
CA SER A 183 -19.38 7.39 2.00
C SER A 183 -18.23 7.01 1.08
N LEU A 184 -16.99 7.17 1.53
CA LEU A 184 -15.81 6.72 0.78
C LEU A 184 -15.78 5.19 0.68
N CYS A 185 -16.10 4.47 1.76
CA CYS A 185 -16.19 3.02 1.80
C CYS A 185 -17.18 2.47 0.75
N GLN A 186 -18.37 3.07 0.64
CA GLN A 186 -19.36 2.72 -0.38
C GLN A 186 -18.84 2.90 -1.82
N MET A 187 -17.90 3.82 -2.03
CA MET A 187 -17.28 4.05 -3.34
C MET A 187 -16.19 3.04 -3.69
N THR A 188 -15.83 2.12 -2.78
CA THR A 188 -14.78 1.11 -3.04
C THR A 188 -15.25 -0.07 -3.89
N GLY A 189 -16.56 -0.22 -4.11
CA GLY A 189 -17.13 -1.35 -4.83
C GLY A 189 -17.13 -2.68 -4.04
N ILE A 190 -17.01 -2.61 -2.71
CA ILE A 190 -17.03 -3.81 -1.83
C ILE A 190 -18.46 -4.14 -1.34
N HIS A 191 -19.42 -3.24 -1.56
CA HIS A 191 -20.82 -3.39 -1.13
C HIS A 191 -21.76 -3.54 -2.33
#